data_639cbd58a9f53543dd1cbc68128c9700
#
_entry.id   639cbd58a9f53543dd1cbc68128c9700
#
_cell.length_a   1.000
_cell.length_b   1.000
_cell.length_c   1.000
_cell.angle_alpha   90.00
_cell.angle_beta   90.00
_cell.angle_gamma   90.00
#
_symmetry.space_group_name_H-M   'P 1'
#
loop_
_entity.id
_entity.type
_entity.pdbx_description
1 polymer ?
#
loop_
_entity_poly.entity_id
_entity_poly.type
_entity_poly.pdbx_seq_one_letter_code
_entity_poly.pdbx_strand_id
1 'polypeptide(L)'
;MTPPTHHLLILSDSHGHTRNLRDILARQVHRPEAILFLGDGLRDLGSLGLAEKGIDLIAVQGNCDGYSATDEPTERMLFVGNVKICMMHGHTRHVKSGWTVAAAHAAREGADLLLFGHTHDAMEEYLPAGTMLGGVPLEKPLTVFNPGTVGGGWGKDASFGTLTVQGDTFLCGHGKI
;
A
#
# COMPACT_ATOMS: atom_id res chain seq x y z
N MET A 1 -17.25 24.15 2.32
CA MET A 1 -16.04 24.06 1.46
C MET A 1 -15.84 22.61 1.10
N THR A 2 -15.55 22.29 -0.15
CA THR A 2 -15.23 20.92 -0.57
C THR A 2 -13.88 20.51 0.08
N PRO A 3 -13.75 19.32 0.67
CA PRO A 3 -12.50 18.86 1.22
C PRO A 3 -11.41 18.73 0.14
N PRO A 4 -10.14 18.90 0.49
CA PRO A 4 -9.04 18.73 -0.46
C PRO A 4 -9.02 17.31 -1.02
N THR A 5 -8.52 17.17 -2.25
CA THR A 5 -8.30 15.89 -2.90
C THR A 5 -6.81 15.55 -2.79
N HIS A 6 -6.51 14.37 -2.27
CA HIS A 6 -5.16 13.83 -2.12
C HIS A 6 -4.91 12.74 -3.17
N HIS A 7 -3.75 12.78 -3.82
CA HIS A 7 -3.30 11.78 -4.78
C HIS A 7 -2.04 11.12 -4.29
N LEU A 8 -2.07 9.80 -4.09
CA LEU A 8 -0.96 9.02 -3.58
C LEU A 8 -0.66 7.83 -4.51
N LEU A 9 0.60 7.38 -4.50
CA LEU A 9 1.00 6.11 -5.11
C LEU A 9 1.15 5.04 -4.04
N ILE A 10 0.74 3.82 -4.38
CA ILE A 10 0.94 2.63 -3.54
C ILE A 10 1.91 1.71 -4.29
N LEU A 11 3.08 1.50 -3.72
CA LEU A 11 4.15 0.69 -4.31
C LEU A 11 4.59 -0.40 -3.35
N SER A 12 5.00 -1.55 -3.90
CA SER A 12 5.49 -2.69 -3.13
C SER A 12 6.46 -3.53 -3.94
N ASP A 13 7.34 -4.24 -3.26
CA ASP A 13 8.11 -5.36 -3.83
C ASP A 13 8.91 -4.94 -5.09
N SER A 14 9.73 -3.90 -4.95
CA SER A 14 10.58 -3.40 -6.06
C SER A 14 11.79 -4.27 -6.35
N HIS A 15 12.34 -4.96 -5.32
CA HIS A 15 13.41 -5.95 -5.44
C HIS A 15 14.56 -5.54 -6.37
N GLY A 16 15.02 -4.28 -6.29
CA GLY A 16 16.11 -3.74 -7.12
C GLY A 16 15.68 -3.15 -8.47
N HIS A 17 14.40 -3.23 -8.85
CA HIS A 17 13.90 -2.71 -10.13
C HIS A 17 13.67 -1.18 -10.09
N THR A 18 14.73 -0.43 -9.84
CA THR A 18 14.68 1.04 -9.72
C THR A 18 14.23 1.74 -11.01
N ARG A 19 14.43 1.11 -12.19
CA ARG A 19 13.92 1.62 -13.45
C ARG A 19 12.40 1.68 -13.45
N ASN A 20 11.74 0.60 -13.03
CA ASN A 20 10.28 0.54 -12.95
C ASN A 20 9.72 1.61 -12.02
N LEU A 21 10.37 1.85 -10.86
CA LEU A 21 9.99 2.93 -9.95
C LEU A 21 10.03 4.31 -10.63
N ARG A 22 11.11 4.59 -11.41
CA ARG A 22 11.23 5.85 -12.15
C ARG A 22 10.18 5.97 -13.24
N ASP A 23 9.93 4.89 -13.98
CA ASP A 23 8.94 4.85 -15.07
C ASP A 23 7.51 5.06 -14.51
N ILE A 24 7.18 4.48 -13.35
CA ILE A 24 5.90 4.72 -12.68
C ILE A 24 5.75 6.21 -12.35
N LEU A 25 6.74 6.81 -11.69
CA LEU A 25 6.70 8.22 -11.33
C LEU A 25 6.57 9.14 -12.54
N ALA A 26 7.31 8.84 -13.62
CA ALA A 26 7.30 9.65 -14.84
C ALA A 26 5.96 9.61 -15.60
N ARG A 27 5.17 8.54 -15.42
CA ARG A 27 3.87 8.36 -16.09
C ARG A 27 2.69 8.97 -15.34
N GLN A 28 2.90 9.48 -14.11
CA GLN A 28 1.80 10.06 -13.35
C GLN A 28 1.31 11.36 -13.99
N VAL A 29 0.00 11.42 -14.29
CA VAL A 29 -0.65 12.65 -14.82
C VAL A 29 -0.65 13.75 -13.75
N HIS A 30 -0.92 13.37 -12.51
CA HIS A 30 -0.83 14.26 -11.35
C HIS A 30 0.36 13.82 -10.49
N ARG A 31 1.19 14.79 -10.11
CA ARG A 31 2.29 14.50 -9.17
C ARG A 31 1.67 13.98 -7.86
N PRO A 32 2.06 12.78 -7.39
CA PRO A 32 1.57 12.29 -6.11
C PRO A 32 2.11 13.16 -4.97
N GLU A 33 1.30 13.36 -3.95
CA GLU A 33 1.72 14.04 -2.71
C GLU A 33 2.65 13.14 -1.90
N ALA A 34 2.35 11.84 -1.87
CA ALA A 34 3.13 10.85 -1.16
C ALA A 34 3.18 9.50 -1.90
N ILE A 35 4.20 8.74 -1.56
CA ILE A 35 4.30 7.30 -1.86
C ILE A 35 4.05 6.53 -0.57
N LEU A 36 3.10 5.60 -0.61
CA LEU A 36 2.89 4.57 0.40
C LEU A 36 3.64 3.32 -0.05
N PHE A 37 4.80 3.06 0.56
CA PHE A 37 5.66 1.94 0.17
C PHE A 37 5.51 0.77 1.14
N LEU A 38 5.09 -0.39 0.62
CA LEU A 38 4.69 -1.55 1.43
C LEU A 38 5.83 -2.56 1.67
N GLY A 39 7.08 -2.16 1.44
CA GLY A 39 8.26 -2.98 1.77
C GLY A 39 8.83 -3.77 0.60
N ASP A 40 9.92 -4.48 0.88
CA ASP A 40 10.76 -5.26 -0.03
C ASP A 40 11.36 -4.40 -1.16
N GLY A 41 12.20 -3.45 -0.75
CA GLY A 41 12.95 -2.56 -1.65
C GLY A 41 13.12 -1.14 -1.14
N LEU A 42 13.14 -0.91 0.17
CA LEU A 42 13.33 0.43 0.77
C LEU A 42 14.58 1.14 0.24
N ARG A 43 15.67 0.39 0.01
CA ARG A 43 16.92 0.96 -0.53
C ARG A 43 16.78 1.50 -1.95
N ASP A 44 15.86 0.95 -2.74
CA ASP A 44 15.64 1.34 -4.14
C ASP A 44 15.09 2.77 -4.24
N LEU A 45 14.36 3.21 -3.21
CA LEU A 45 13.71 4.52 -3.14
C LEU A 45 14.72 5.67 -3.03
N GLY A 46 15.89 5.43 -2.45
CA GLY A 46 16.94 6.44 -2.29
C GLY A 46 17.41 7.08 -3.59
N SER A 47 17.25 6.36 -4.73
CA SER A 47 17.65 6.84 -6.05
C SER A 47 16.59 7.70 -6.75
N LEU A 48 15.43 7.93 -6.14
CA LEU A 48 14.28 8.58 -6.79
C LEU A 48 14.27 10.11 -6.63
N GLY A 49 15.03 10.66 -5.68
CA GLY A 49 15.05 12.10 -5.39
C GLY A 49 13.64 12.61 -5.01
N LEU A 50 12.98 11.92 -4.08
CA LEU A 50 11.59 12.22 -3.70
C LEU A 50 11.49 13.57 -3.00
N ALA A 51 12.45 13.89 -2.11
CA ALA A 51 12.46 15.15 -1.37
C ALA A 51 12.55 16.36 -2.31
N GLU A 52 13.45 16.29 -3.32
CA GLU A 52 13.61 17.35 -4.33
C GLU A 52 12.37 17.53 -5.20
N LYS A 53 11.58 16.46 -5.33
CA LYS A 53 10.29 16.48 -6.05
C LYS A 53 9.13 16.92 -5.17
N GLY A 54 9.35 17.14 -3.86
CA GLY A 54 8.29 17.43 -2.90
C GLY A 54 7.26 16.31 -2.81
N ILE A 55 7.72 15.06 -2.79
CA ILE A 55 6.92 13.86 -2.62
C ILE A 55 7.29 13.22 -1.30
N ASP A 56 6.33 13.08 -0.41
CA ASP A 56 6.54 12.43 0.87
C ASP A 56 6.66 10.91 0.71
N LEU A 57 7.47 10.29 1.57
CA LEU A 57 7.59 8.83 1.64
C LEU A 57 7.07 8.35 2.99
N ILE A 58 6.07 7.48 2.94
CA ILE A 58 5.55 6.76 4.10
C ILE A 58 5.74 5.28 3.81
N ALA A 59 6.58 4.61 4.61
CA ALA A 59 7.00 3.26 4.30
C ALA A 59 6.80 2.30 5.47
N VAL A 60 6.73 1.01 5.15
CA VAL A 60 6.89 -0.09 6.09
C VAL A 60 7.98 -1.02 5.56
N GLN A 61 8.67 -1.74 6.45
CA GLN A 61 9.68 -2.70 6.03
C GLN A 61 9.07 -4.06 5.65
N GLY A 62 9.60 -4.66 4.60
CA GLY A 62 9.34 -6.03 4.21
C GLY A 62 10.38 -7.02 4.76
N ASN A 63 10.19 -8.30 4.49
CA ASN A 63 11.12 -9.34 4.95
C ASN A 63 12.49 -9.31 4.23
N CYS A 64 12.58 -8.70 3.06
CA CYS A 64 13.84 -8.55 2.31
C CYS A 64 14.59 -7.25 2.64
N ASP A 65 14.01 -6.33 3.42
CA ASP A 65 14.65 -5.05 3.74
C ASP A 65 15.72 -5.17 4.86
N GLY A 66 15.73 -6.28 5.61
CA GLY A 66 16.69 -6.55 6.68
C GLY A 66 16.41 -5.72 7.94
N TYR A 67 16.12 -6.40 9.04
CA TYR A 67 15.72 -5.79 10.32
C TYR A 67 16.72 -4.78 10.92
N SER A 68 17.98 -4.82 10.51
CA SER A 68 19.02 -3.89 10.98
C SER A 68 19.35 -2.78 9.98
N ALA A 69 18.68 -2.75 8.82
CA ALA A 69 19.02 -1.84 7.73
C ALA A 69 18.07 -0.65 7.62
N THR A 70 17.00 -0.63 8.40
CA THR A 70 15.98 0.43 8.39
C THR A 70 15.31 0.56 9.75
N ASP A 71 14.90 1.78 10.11
CA ASP A 71 14.08 2.08 11.29
C ASP A 71 12.58 2.04 10.97
N GLU A 72 12.20 1.67 9.72
CA GLU A 72 10.80 1.61 9.35
C GLU A 72 10.08 0.45 10.05
N PRO A 73 8.86 0.66 10.57
CA PRO A 73 8.08 -0.40 11.21
C PRO A 73 7.57 -1.42 10.17
N THR A 74 7.18 -2.62 10.63
CA THR A 74 6.53 -3.64 9.78
C THR A 74 5.07 -3.32 9.46
N GLU A 75 4.47 -2.41 10.22
CA GLU A 75 3.07 -2.01 10.14
C GLU A 75 2.91 -0.55 10.57
N ARG A 76 2.00 0.17 9.95
CA ARG A 76 1.74 1.58 10.25
C ARG A 76 0.26 1.90 10.09
N MET A 77 -0.29 2.68 11.04
CA MET A 77 -1.60 3.32 10.91
C MET A 77 -1.41 4.79 10.55
N LEU A 78 -2.16 5.29 9.58
CA LEU A 78 -2.13 6.70 9.19
C LEU A 78 -3.52 7.18 8.75
N PHE A 79 -3.66 8.49 8.64
CA PHE A 79 -4.83 9.13 8.06
C PHE A 79 -4.45 9.91 6.81
N VAL A 80 -5.29 9.81 5.78
CA VAL A 80 -5.30 10.70 4.62
C VAL A 80 -6.70 11.27 4.52
N GLY A 81 -6.85 12.58 4.66
CA GLY A 81 -8.16 13.15 4.93
C GLY A 81 -8.77 12.51 6.18
N ASN A 82 -9.98 12.00 6.06
CA ASN A 82 -10.65 11.27 7.15
C ASN A 82 -10.55 9.74 7.01
N VAL A 83 -9.85 9.23 6.00
CA VAL A 83 -9.69 7.81 5.74
C VAL A 83 -8.57 7.24 6.60
N LYS A 84 -8.88 6.26 7.44
CA LYS A 84 -7.91 5.55 8.27
C LYS A 84 -7.35 4.37 7.50
N ILE A 85 -6.05 4.35 7.32
CA ILE A 85 -5.33 3.35 6.52
C ILE A 85 -4.44 2.51 7.43
N CYS A 86 -4.57 1.20 7.34
CA CYS A 86 -3.61 0.23 7.87
C CYS A 86 -2.70 -0.20 6.73
N MET A 87 -1.40 0.07 6.82
CA MET A 87 -0.43 -0.39 5.83
C MET A 87 0.59 -1.34 6.46
N MET A 88 0.92 -2.39 5.75
CA MET A 88 1.90 -3.41 6.15
C MET A 88 2.51 -4.09 4.94
N HIS A 89 3.68 -4.70 5.11
CA HIS A 89 4.15 -5.62 4.08
C HIS A 89 3.33 -6.91 4.07
N GLY A 90 2.97 -7.43 5.23
CA GLY A 90 2.08 -8.59 5.38
C GLY A 90 2.78 -9.91 5.71
N HIS A 91 4.12 -9.99 5.65
CA HIS A 91 4.87 -11.21 6.01
C HIS A 91 4.65 -11.62 7.47
N THR A 92 4.50 -10.66 8.40
CA THR A 92 4.21 -10.92 9.81
C THR A 92 2.77 -11.37 10.07
N ARG A 93 1.88 -11.18 9.10
CA ARG A 93 0.46 -11.58 9.14
C ARG A 93 0.15 -12.76 8.21
N HIS A 94 1.19 -13.41 7.67
CA HIS A 94 1.09 -14.62 6.83
C HIS A 94 0.17 -14.46 5.61
N VAL A 95 0.15 -13.27 4.96
CA VAL A 95 -0.76 -12.96 3.85
C VAL A 95 -0.61 -13.88 2.63
N LYS A 96 0.51 -14.59 2.49
CA LYS A 96 0.67 -15.64 1.46
C LYS A 96 -0.23 -16.86 1.69
N SER A 97 -0.70 -17.07 2.92
CA SER A 97 -1.68 -18.12 3.25
C SER A 97 -3.12 -17.60 3.24
N GLY A 98 -3.30 -16.31 2.94
CA GLY A 98 -4.59 -15.62 2.92
C GLY A 98 -4.56 -14.33 3.73
N TRP A 99 -5.19 -13.29 3.21
CA TRP A 99 -5.16 -11.94 3.81
C TRP A 99 -6.19 -11.75 4.95
N THR A 100 -7.03 -12.75 5.25
CA THR A 100 -8.13 -12.63 6.24
C THR A 100 -7.63 -12.22 7.64
N VAL A 101 -6.47 -12.74 8.08
CA VAL A 101 -5.89 -12.40 9.40
C VAL A 101 -5.47 -10.92 9.43
N ALA A 102 -4.84 -10.44 8.35
CA ALA A 102 -4.45 -9.04 8.20
C ALA A 102 -5.69 -8.12 8.16
N ALA A 103 -6.74 -8.51 7.44
CA ALA A 103 -8.00 -7.77 7.37
C ALA A 103 -8.71 -7.71 8.72
N ALA A 104 -8.77 -8.82 9.47
CA ALA A 104 -9.34 -8.84 10.81
C ALA A 104 -8.57 -7.94 11.80
N HIS A 105 -7.25 -7.86 11.65
CA HIS A 105 -6.43 -6.93 12.42
C HIS A 105 -6.73 -5.47 12.05
N ALA A 106 -6.69 -5.12 10.76
CA ALA A 106 -6.99 -3.77 10.28
C ALA A 106 -8.39 -3.30 10.73
N ALA A 107 -9.37 -4.20 10.66
CA ALA A 107 -10.74 -3.91 11.12
C ALA A 107 -10.80 -3.59 12.63
N ARG A 108 -10.11 -4.38 13.47
CA ARG A 108 -10.02 -4.12 14.92
C ARG A 108 -9.38 -2.79 15.25
N GLU A 109 -8.39 -2.39 14.45
CA GLU A 109 -7.77 -1.06 14.56
C GLU A 109 -8.65 0.06 13.97
N GLY A 110 -9.83 -0.27 13.44
CA GLY A 110 -10.78 0.68 12.86
C GLY A 110 -10.35 1.28 11.55
N ALA A 111 -9.56 0.56 10.73
CA ALA A 111 -9.19 1.00 9.39
C ALA A 111 -10.39 0.99 8.44
N ASP A 112 -10.35 1.88 7.44
CA ASP A 112 -11.24 1.91 6.28
C ASP A 112 -10.60 1.19 5.09
N LEU A 113 -9.27 1.20 5.05
CA LEU A 113 -8.46 0.62 3.98
C LEU A 113 -7.28 -0.15 4.57
N LEU A 114 -7.11 -1.41 4.15
CA LEU A 114 -5.91 -2.21 4.37
C LEU A 114 -5.08 -2.22 3.11
N LEU A 115 -3.81 -1.80 3.20
CA LEU A 115 -2.80 -1.91 2.16
C LEU A 115 -1.77 -2.96 2.56
N PHE A 116 -1.52 -3.93 1.69
CA PHE A 116 -0.49 -4.94 1.93
C PHE A 116 0.24 -5.35 0.64
N GLY A 117 1.47 -5.84 0.76
CA GLY A 117 2.32 -6.33 -0.34
C GLY A 117 2.58 -7.84 -0.25
N HIS A 118 3.84 -8.24 -0.44
CA HIS A 118 4.39 -9.59 -0.19
C HIS A 118 3.90 -10.71 -1.11
N THR A 119 2.62 -10.72 -1.51
CA THR A 119 2.09 -11.78 -2.38
C THR A 119 2.43 -11.58 -3.84
N HIS A 120 2.80 -10.35 -4.23
CA HIS A 120 3.02 -9.90 -5.60
C HIS A 120 1.75 -9.98 -6.49
N ASP A 121 0.59 -10.22 -5.91
CA ASP A 121 -0.70 -10.31 -6.60
C ASP A 121 -1.49 -9.01 -6.43
N ALA A 122 -1.72 -8.31 -7.54
CA ALA A 122 -2.59 -7.15 -7.54
C ALA A 122 -4.03 -7.59 -7.25
N MET A 123 -4.63 -7.01 -6.20
CA MET A 123 -6.01 -7.33 -5.83
C MET A 123 -6.70 -6.17 -5.12
N GLU A 124 -8.01 -6.14 -5.24
CA GLU A 124 -8.90 -5.27 -4.47
C GLU A 124 -10.13 -6.09 -4.06
N GLU A 125 -10.52 -5.99 -2.79
CA GLU A 125 -11.70 -6.63 -2.24
C GLU A 125 -12.42 -5.66 -1.31
N TYR A 126 -13.71 -5.42 -1.58
CA TYR A 126 -14.56 -4.62 -0.72
C TYR A 126 -15.37 -5.53 0.20
N LEU A 127 -15.23 -5.33 1.50
CA LEU A 127 -15.93 -6.08 2.55
C LEU A 127 -16.97 -5.16 3.19
N PRO A 128 -18.28 -5.37 2.95
CA PRO A 128 -19.31 -4.58 3.59
C PRO A 128 -19.37 -4.83 5.11
N ALA A 129 -19.95 -3.88 5.85
CA ALA A 129 -20.24 -4.08 7.26
C ALA A 129 -21.07 -5.36 7.47
N GLY A 130 -20.78 -6.10 8.54
CA GLY A 130 -21.38 -7.41 8.81
C GLY A 130 -20.65 -8.60 8.18
N THR A 131 -19.67 -8.38 7.28
CA THR A 131 -18.82 -9.47 6.77
C THR A 131 -18.10 -10.17 7.92
N MET A 132 -18.16 -11.51 7.94
CA MET A 132 -17.51 -12.31 9.00
C MET A 132 -16.01 -12.49 8.70
N LEU A 133 -15.16 -11.98 9.58
CA LEU A 133 -13.71 -12.20 9.55
C LEU A 133 -13.27 -12.93 10.82
N GLY A 134 -12.82 -14.17 10.67
CA GLY A 134 -12.37 -14.98 11.82
C GLY A 134 -13.47 -15.19 12.87
N GLY A 135 -14.74 -15.24 12.48
CA GLY A 135 -15.88 -15.43 13.37
C GLY A 135 -16.42 -14.11 14.00
N VAL A 136 -15.87 -12.95 13.63
CA VAL A 136 -16.30 -11.63 14.13
C VAL A 136 -16.86 -10.81 12.96
N PRO A 137 -18.07 -10.22 13.08
CA PRO A 137 -18.61 -9.35 12.05
C PRO A 137 -17.89 -8.00 12.03
N LEU A 138 -17.67 -7.46 10.82
CA LEU A 138 -17.15 -6.11 10.63
C LEU A 138 -18.18 -5.09 11.13
N GLU A 139 -17.74 -4.13 11.95
CA GLU A 139 -18.58 -3.02 12.41
C GLU A 139 -18.83 -1.98 11.31
N LYS A 140 -17.86 -1.82 10.42
CA LYS A 140 -17.94 -0.92 9.27
C LYS A 140 -17.29 -1.58 8.04
N PRO A 141 -17.52 -1.04 6.82
CA PRO A 141 -16.85 -1.56 5.63
C PRO A 141 -15.32 -1.47 5.73
N LEU A 142 -14.64 -2.42 5.10
CA LEU A 142 -13.18 -2.43 4.92
C LEU A 142 -12.85 -2.73 3.47
N THR A 143 -12.02 -1.92 2.85
CA THR A 143 -11.40 -2.27 1.56
C THR A 143 -10.02 -2.88 1.81
N VAL A 144 -9.73 -3.98 1.14
CA VAL A 144 -8.44 -4.69 1.18
C VAL A 144 -7.79 -4.53 -0.18
N PHE A 145 -6.57 -3.99 -0.23
CA PHE A 145 -5.89 -3.65 -1.48
C PHE A 145 -4.42 -4.08 -1.46
N ASN A 146 -3.98 -4.68 -2.57
CA ASN A 146 -2.59 -5.00 -2.84
C ASN A 146 -2.20 -4.42 -4.21
N PRO A 147 -1.16 -3.59 -4.33
CA PRO A 147 -0.76 -2.98 -5.60
C PRO A 147 -0.10 -3.96 -6.58
N GLY A 148 0.17 -5.19 -6.15
CA GLY A 148 1.02 -6.14 -6.86
C GLY A 148 2.51 -5.89 -6.57
N THR A 149 3.36 -6.03 -7.57
CA THR A 149 4.81 -5.90 -7.44
C THR A 149 5.38 -4.94 -8.49
N VAL A 150 6.19 -3.98 -8.05
CA VAL A 150 6.93 -3.09 -8.95
C VAL A 150 8.00 -3.88 -9.74
N GLY A 151 8.59 -4.89 -9.10
CA GLY A 151 9.62 -5.73 -9.72
C GLY A 151 9.09 -6.63 -10.83
N GLY A 152 7.84 -7.05 -10.75
CA GLY A 152 7.32 -8.10 -11.62
C GLY A 152 8.04 -9.43 -11.42
N GLY A 153 8.02 -10.26 -12.45
CA GLY A 153 8.74 -11.55 -12.46
C GLY A 153 7.90 -12.70 -11.91
N TRP A 154 8.42 -13.94 -12.09
CA TRP A 154 7.77 -15.18 -11.62
C TRP A 154 6.35 -15.37 -12.15
N GLY A 155 6.11 -14.91 -13.40
CA GLY A 155 4.78 -14.95 -14.03
C GLY A 155 3.83 -13.82 -13.61
N LYS A 156 4.32 -12.84 -12.85
CA LYS A 156 3.56 -11.64 -12.47
C LYS A 156 3.97 -10.44 -13.33
N ASP A 157 3.00 -9.68 -13.78
CA ASP A 157 3.23 -8.38 -14.44
C ASP A 157 3.68 -7.36 -13.40
N ALA A 158 4.58 -6.46 -13.80
CA ALA A 158 4.93 -5.32 -12.98
C ALA A 158 3.74 -4.37 -12.85
N SER A 159 3.39 -4.00 -11.61
CA SER A 159 2.19 -3.23 -11.30
C SER A 159 2.41 -2.28 -10.13
N PHE A 160 1.48 -1.36 -9.97
CA PHE A 160 1.43 -0.39 -8.89
C PHE A 160 -0.01 -0.01 -8.57
N GLY A 161 -0.22 0.61 -7.43
CA GLY A 161 -1.50 1.16 -7.02
C GLY A 161 -1.54 2.68 -7.06
N THR A 162 -2.73 3.23 -7.24
CA THR A 162 -3.04 4.64 -7.02
C THR A 162 -4.10 4.75 -5.95
N LEU A 163 -4.06 5.82 -5.16
CA LEU A 163 -5.07 6.14 -4.16
C LEU A 163 -5.44 7.60 -4.28
N THR A 164 -6.72 7.87 -4.50
CA THR A 164 -7.30 9.20 -4.44
C THR A 164 -8.23 9.28 -3.23
N VAL A 165 -8.03 10.29 -2.38
CA VAL A 165 -8.84 10.51 -1.18
C VAL A 165 -9.45 11.90 -1.21
N GLN A 166 -10.75 12.02 -0.89
CA GLN A 166 -11.43 13.29 -0.70
C GLN A 166 -12.37 13.20 0.51
N GLY A 167 -12.00 13.87 1.59
CA GLY A 167 -12.74 13.79 2.85
C GLY A 167 -12.69 12.37 3.45
N ASP A 168 -13.84 11.70 3.49
CA ASP A 168 -14.05 10.35 3.99
C ASP A 168 -14.21 9.30 2.86
N THR A 169 -14.11 9.72 1.61
CA THR A 169 -14.22 8.85 0.44
C THR A 169 -12.87 8.62 -0.19
N PHE A 170 -12.68 7.44 -0.76
CA PHE A 170 -11.46 7.09 -1.48
C PHE A 170 -11.73 6.16 -2.66
N LEU A 171 -10.79 6.14 -3.58
CA LEU A 171 -10.76 5.26 -4.74
C LEU A 171 -9.34 4.70 -4.90
N CYS A 172 -9.23 3.38 -4.95
CA CYS A 172 -8.01 2.69 -5.34
C CYS A 172 -8.06 2.34 -6.83
N GLY A 173 -6.89 2.17 -7.43
CA GLY A 173 -6.75 1.72 -8.80
C GLY A 173 -5.44 1.01 -9.03
N HIS A 174 -5.39 0.11 -10.02
CA HIS A 174 -4.17 -0.57 -10.44
C HIS A 174 -3.65 -0.01 -11.75
N GLY A 175 -2.32 0.18 -11.83
CA GLY A 175 -1.60 0.48 -13.05
C GLY A 175 -0.60 -0.64 -13.39
N LYS A 176 -0.30 -0.79 -14.67
CA LYS A 176 0.75 -1.70 -15.18
C LYS A 176 1.89 -0.90 -15.83
N ILE A 177 3.09 -1.49 -15.82
CA ILE A 177 4.28 -0.90 -16.43
C ILE A 177 4.49 -1.49 -17.83
#